data_81d385f265b07e97469081dccef55afc
#
_entry.id   81d385f265b07e97469081dccef55afc
#
_cell.length_a   1.000
_cell.length_b   1.000
_cell.length_c   1.000
_cell.angle_alpha   90.00
_cell.angle_beta   90.00
_cell.angle_gamma   90.00
#
_symmetry.space_group_name_H-M   'P 1'
#
loop_
_entity.id
_entity.type
_entity.pdbx_description
1 polymer ?
#
loop_
_entity_poly.entity_id
_entity_poly.type
_entity_poly.pdbx_seq_one_letter_code
_entity_poly.pdbx_strand_id
1 'polypeptide(L)'
;MNKPQPYLDNGKLVVKSGQSSYTETAIQSWDSSKAQSRMDNLLSGYYADSHLDAVLVAADCLALGVISSLESMGYGTDANPYPIVTGQDAELAAVKNILAGKQSMTAFLDANKLTEILVPVVDDLVAGKTPASDTTYNNGVFDVPTKTYDPYLIDKDNVNYLVDVGFYTDAEING
;
A
#
# COMPACT_ATOMS: atom_id res chain seq x y z
N MET A 1 -16.04 -2.08 -2.17
CA MET A 1 -16.30 -3.42 -1.59
C MET A 1 -15.19 -3.75 -0.61
N ASN A 2 -15.51 -4.05 0.67
CA ASN A 2 -14.47 -4.38 1.68
C ASN A 2 -13.99 -5.82 1.47
N LYS A 3 -12.96 -6.01 0.66
CA LYS A 3 -12.46 -7.33 0.26
C LYS A 3 -11.95 -8.21 1.44
N PRO A 4 -11.37 -7.67 2.54
CA PRO A 4 -10.97 -8.47 3.70
C PRO A 4 -12.14 -8.99 4.55
N GLN A 5 -13.33 -8.34 4.48
CA GLN A 5 -14.45 -8.65 5.37
C GLN A 5 -14.85 -10.14 5.41
N PRO A 6 -15.00 -10.85 4.28
CA PRO A 6 -15.36 -12.28 4.32
C PRO A 6 -14.35 -13.16 5.07
N TYR A 7 -13.08 -12.77 5.09
CA TYR A 7 -12.03 -13.49 5.80
C TYR A 7 -12.00 -13.16 7.29
N LEU A 8 -12.39 -11.96 7.66
CA LEU A 8 -12.61 -11.57 9.06
C LEU A 8 -13.85 -12.30 9.62
N ASP A 9 -14.95 -12.32 8.87
CA ASP A 9 -16.21 -12.93 9.28
C ASP A 9 -16.09 -14.45 9.50
N ASN A 10 -15.25 -15.14 8.73
CA ASN A 10 -15.03 -16.57 8.85
C ASN A 10 -13.81 -16.95 9.71
N GLY A 11 -13.15 -15.98 10.32
CA GLY A 11 -12.01 -16.16 11.22
C GLY A 11 -10.70 -16.57 10.56
N LYS A 12 -10.60 -16.53 9.22
CA LYS A 12 -9.32 -16.77 8.51
C LYS A 12 -8.33 -15.62 8.69
N LEU A 13 -8.84 -14.39 8.87
CA LEU A 13 -8.05 -13.23 9.28
C LEU A 13 -8.51 -12.83 10.69
N VAL A 14 -7.54 -12.53 11.55
CA VAL A 14 -7.79 -12.07 12.92
C VAL A 14 -7.02 -10.79 13.16
N VAL A 15 -7.74 -9.72 13.45
CA VAL A 15 -7.15 -8.46 13.93
C VAL A 15 -7.19 -8.50 15.45
N LYS A 16 -6.07 -8.90 16.10
CA LYS A 16 -6.02 -9.10 17.55
C LYS A 16 -6.39 -7.85 18.37
N SER A 17 -6.07 -6.66 17.86
CA SER A 17 -6.45 -5.39 18.49
C SER A 17 -7.93 -5.06 18.35
N GLY A 18 -8.67 -5.72 17.46
CA GLY A 18 -10.03 -5.37 17.07
C GLY A 18 -10.15 -4.07 16.25
N GLN A 19 -9.05 -3.32 16.08
CA GLN A 19 -9.04 -2.03 15.39
C GLN A 19 -9.05 -2.24 13.87
N SER A 20 -10.20 -2.11 13.24
CA SER A 20 -10.39 -2.36 11.81
C SER A 20 -11.12 -1.26 11.06
N SER A 21 -11.67 -0.27 11.77
CA SER A 21 -12.34 0.87 11.15
C SER A 21 -11.33 1.90 10.61
N TYR A 22 -11.73 2.66 9.59
CA TYR A 22 -10.92 3.74 9.05
C TYR A 22 -10.45 4.72 10.12
N THR A 23 -11.34 5.13 11.02
CA THR A 23 -11.04 6.12 12.07
C THR A 23 -9.98 5.62 13.06
N GLU A 24 -10.00 4.31 13.37
CA GLU A 24 -9.04 3.69 14.29
C GLU A 24 -7.67 3.47 13.64
N THR A 25 -7.64 3.24 12.33
CA THR A 25 -6.41 2.86 11.61
C THR A 25 -5.74 4.03 10.89
N ALA A 26 -6.43 5.15 10.70
CA ALA A 26 -5.91 6.31 10.00
C ALA A 26 -4.70 6.92 10.73
N ILE A 27 -3.63 7.18 9.98
CA ILE A 27 -2.45 7.90 10.46
C ILE A 27 -2.49 9.33 9.95
N GLN A 28 -2.56 10.29 10.86
CA GLN A 28 -2.65 11.71 10.53
C GLN A 28 -1.41 12.18 9.77
N SER A 29 -1.63 12.88 8.66
CA SER A 29 -0.61 13.51 7.82
C SER A 29 0.39 12.53 7.19
N TRP A 30 0.06 11.26 7.08
CA TRP A 30 0.93 10.20 6.52
C TRP A 30 2.31 10.15 7.20
N ASP A 31 2.32 10.38 8.52
CA ASP A 31 3.53 10.54 9.32
C ASP A 31 4.12 9.19 9.71
N SER A 32 5.32 8.89 9.22
CA SER A 32 6.05 7.65 9.49
C SER A 32 6.31 7.42 10.98
N SER A 33 6.63 8.48 11.75
CA SER A 33 6.90 8.36 13.19
C SER A 33 5.63 8.01 13.97
N LYS A 34 4.47 8.51 13.54
CA LYS A 34 3.18 8.13 14.13
C LYS A 34 2.82 6.70 13.77
N ALA A 35 3.13 6.25 12.54
CA ALA A 35 2.95 4.86 12.14
C ALA A 35 3.83 3.94 12.99
N GLN A 36 5.09 4.30 13.22
CA GLN A 36 6.00 3.57 14.10
C GLN A 36 5.45 3.49 15.53
N SER A 37 5.12 4.63 16.15
CA SER A 37 4.60 4.66 17.51
C SER A 37 3.31 3.85 17.68
N ARG A 38 2.44 3.88 16.67
CA ARG A 38 1.25 3.04 16.65
C ARG A 38 1.61 1.56 16.58
N MET A 39 2.56 1.19 15.72
CA MET A 39 2.99 -0.19 15.55
C MET A 39 3.68 -0.72 16.82
N ASP A 40 4.51 0.09 17.49
CA ASP A 40 5.11 -0.24 18.79
C ASP A 40 4.04 -0.61 19.83
N ASN A 41 2.97 0.19 19.90
CA ASN A 41 1.85 -0.09 20.82
C ASN A 41 1.07 -1.37 20.43
N LEU A 42 0.88 -1.62 19.15
CA LEU A 42 0.19 -2.83 18.68
C LEU A 42 1.02 -4.08 18.96
N LEU A 43 2.32 -4.05 18.67
CA LEU A 43 3.22 -5.18 18.91
C LEU A 43 3.31 -5.49 20.40
N SER A 44 3.57 -4.50 21.24
CA SER A 44 3.68 -4.70 22.69
C SER A 44 2.36 -5.10 23.34
N GLY A 45 1.24 -4.57 22.89
CA GLY A 45 -0.07 -4.81 23.49
C GLY A 45 -0.76 -6.12 23.06
N TYR A 46 -0.50 -6.59 21.83
CA TYR A 46 -1.27 -7.69 21.25
C TYR A 46 -0.43 -8.82 20.67
N TYR A 47 0.86 -8.59 20.42
CA TYR A 47 1.74 -9.55 19.77
C TYR A 47 3.02 -9.86 20.54
N ALA A 48 3.10 -9.48 21.84
CA ALA A 48 4.29 -9.72 22.68
C ALA A 48 4.66 -11.23 22.76
N ASP A 49 3.65 -12.11 22.80
CA ASP A 49 3.81 -13.55 22.92
C ASP A 49 3.37 -14.32 21.65
N SER A 50 3.28 -13.63 20.50
CA SER A 50 2.80 -14.26 19.28
C SER A 50 3.32 -13.58 18.03
N HIS A 51 3.58 -14.36 17.00
CA HIS A 51 3.98 -13.84 15.69
C HIS A 51 2.85 -13.04 15.03
N LEU A 52 3.24 -12.01 14.28
CA LEU A 52 2.36 -11.22 13.41
C LEU A 52 2.58 -11.68 11.96
N ASP A 53 1.52 -12.12 11.29
CA ASP A 53 1.64 -12.68 9.94
C ASP A 53 1.61 -11.62 8.84
N ALA A 54 0.86 -10.52 9.05
CA ALA A 54 0.73 -9.48 8.04
C ALA A 54 0.40 -8.11 8.64
N VAL A 55 0.86 -7.04 7.99
CA VAL A 55 0.47 -5.65 8.23
C VAL A 55 0.00 -5.04 6.91
N LEU A 56 -1.27 -4.67 6.85
CA LEU A 56 -1.82 -3.91 5.73
C LEU A 56 -1.49 -2.43 5.93
N VAL A 57 -0.57 -1.92 5.15
CA VAL A 57 -0.11 -0.53 5.20
C VAL A 57 -0.51 0.19 3.92
N ALA A 58 -1.09 1.38 4.05
CA ALA A 58 -1.72 2.11 2.95
C ALA A 58 -0.75 2.93 2.10
N ALA A 59 0.49 3.15 2.55
CA ALA A 59 1.52 3.89 1.81
C ALA A 59 2.93 3.49 2.25
N ASP A 60 3.91 3.66 1.37
CA ASP A 60 5.30 3.32 1.61
C ASP A 60 5.93 4.16 2.73
N CYS A 61 5.63 5.46 2.80
CA CYS A 61 6.10 6.32 3.89
C CYS A 61 5.67 5.81 5.27
N LEU A 62 4.49 5.20 5.39
CA LEU A 62 4.03 4.57 6.63
C LEU A 62 4.71 3.23 6.86
N ALA A 63 4.96 2.46 5.79
CA ALA A 63 5.64 1.16 5.86
C ALA A 63 7.05 1.30 6.44
N LEU A 64 7.76 2.41 6.16
CA LEU A 64 9.07 2.68 6.76
C LEU A 64 9.00 2.71 8.30
N GLY A 65 8.00 3.38 8.86
CA GLY A 65 7.78 3.42 10.32
C GLY A 65 7.39 2.06 10.89
N VAL A 66 6.52 1.32 10.19
CA VAL A 66 6.13 -0.04 10.57
C VAL A 66 7.34 -0.97 10.61
N ILE A 67 8.19 -0.95 9.57
CA ILE A 67 9.41 -1.78 9.49
C ILE A 67 10.37 -1.44 10.63
N SER A 68 10.59 -0.16 10.93
CA SER A 68 11.42 0.26 12.06
C SER A 68 10.93 -0.31 13.40
N SER A 69 9.61 -0.35 13.60
CA SER A 69 9.01 -0.96 14.80
C SER A 69 9.22 -2.48 14.81
N LEU A 70 9.02 -3.16 13.67
CA LEU A 70 9.24 -4.60 13.55
C LEU A 70 10.70 -4.96 13.87
N GLU A 71 11.67 -4.23 13.33
CA GLU A 71 13.10 -4.43 13.62
C GLU A 71 13.41 -4.27 15.11
N SER A 72 12.84 -3.24 15.76
CA SER A 72 12.99 -3.00 17.20
C SER A 72 12.46 -4.14 18.05
N MET A 73 11.48 -4.89 17.56
CA MET A 73 10.89 -6.06 18.21
C MET A 73 11.51 -7.39 17.76
N GLY A 74 12.65 -7.34 17.04
CA GLY A 74 13.44 -8.50 16.66
C GLY A 74 12.93 -9.29 15.46
N TYR A 75 12.05 -8.70 14.64
CA TYR A 75 11.70 -9.28 13.33
C TYR A 75 12.87 -9.13 12.34
N GLY A 76 12.88 -9.96 11.30
CA GLY A 76 13.91 -9.97 10.27
C GLY A 76 15.03 -10.98 10.52
N THR A 77 14.80 -11.96 11.38
CA THR A 77 15.69 -13.10 11.63
C THR A 77 15.07 -14.40 11.15
N ASP A 78 15.86 -15.46 10.97
CA ASP A 78 15.36 -16.80 10.61
C ASP A 78 14.33 -17.32 11.63
N ALA A 79 14.53 -17.00 12.90
CA ALA A 79 13.63 -17.41 13.98
C ALA A 79 12.35 -16.54 14.07
N ASN A 80 12.40 -15.31 13.59
CA ASN A 80 11.30 -14.36 13.60
C ASN A 80 11.30 -13.55 12.29
N PRO A 81 10.84 -14.13 11.17
CA PRO A 81 10.87 -13.48 9.86
C PRO A 81 9.94 -12.25 9.81
N TYR A 82 10.18 -11.37 8.85
CA TYR A 82 9.24 -10.27 8.61
C TYR A 82 7.86 -10.80 8.24
N PRO A 83 6.78 -10.15 8.74
CA PRO A 83 5.42 -10.39 8.26
C PRO A 83 5.28 -9.88 6.82
N ILE A 84 4.16 -10.21 6.18
CA ILE A 84 3.77 -9.54 4.94
C ILE A 84 3.52 -8.07 5.26
N VAL A 85 4.30 -7.16 4.67
CA VAL A 85 4.13 -5.70 4.78
C VAL A 85 3.77 -5.15 3.42
N THR A 86 2.62 -4.50 3.32
CA THR A 86 2.18 -3.84 2.09
C THR A 86 2.60 -2.38 2.06
N GLY A 87 2.52 -1.76 0.89
CA GLY A 87 2.72 -0.33 0.69
C GLY A 87 2.08 0.16 -0.60
N GLN A 88 2.22 1.44 -0.89
CA GLN A 88 1.80 2.11 -2.10
C GLN A 88 2.74 3.25 -2.41
N ASP A 89 2.86 3.62 -3.68
CA ASP A 89 3.56 4.73 -4.31
C ASP A 89 4.94 4.38 -4.88
N ALA A 90 5.49 3.21 -4.60
CA ALA A 90 6.81 2.75 -5.04
C ALA A 90 7.95 3.74 -4.68
N GLU A 91 7.94 4.27 -3.45
CA GLU A 91 9.03 5.11 -2.96
C GLU A 91 10.36 4.36 -2.99
N LEU A 92 11.46 5.02 -3.35
CA LEU A 92 12.76 4.37 -3.51
C LEU A 92 13.21 3.60 -2.25
N ALA A 93 12.95 4.15 -1.06
CA ALA A 93 13.27 3.48 0.20
C ALA A 93 12.46 2.19 0.38
N ALA A 94 11.18 2.18 -0.03
CA ALA A 94 10.32 1.00 0.00
C ALA A 94 10.75 -0.04 -1.02
N VAL A 95 11.14 0.38 -2.23
CA VAL A 95 11.70 -0.51 -3.27
C VAL A 95 12.95 -1.20 -2.75
N LYS A 96 13.86 -0.48 -2.07
CA LYS A 96 15.05 -1.06 -1.42
C LYS A 96 14.68 -2.02 -0.29
N ASN A 97 13.63 -1.73 0.48
CA ASN A 97 13.11 -2.63 1.51
C ASN A 97 12.48 -3.90 0.90
N ILE A 98 11.84 -3.81 -0.26
CA ILE A 98 11.31 -4.97 -0.99
C ILE A 98 12.46 -5.89 -1.42
N LEU A 99 13.51 -5.33 -2.02
CA LEU A 99 14.70 -6.09 -2.40
C LEU A 99 15.40 -6.73 -1.20
N ALA A 100 15.42 -6.03 -0.05
CA ALA A 100 15.97 -6.54 1.20
C ALA A 100 15.05 -7.54 1.93
N GLY A 101 13.85 -7.82 1.42
CA GLY A 101 12.88 -8.74 2.03
C GLY A 101 12.19 -8.20 3.29
N LYS A 102 12.25 -6.89 3.55
CA LYS A 102 11.64 -6.23 4.70
C LYS A 102 10.19 -5.79 4.43
N GLN A 103 9.89 -5.47 3.18
CA GLN A 103 8.55 -5.15 2.67
C GLN A 103 8.21 -6.15 1.57
N SER A 104 6.95 -6.58 1.51
CA SER A 104 6.55 -7.63 0.57
C SER A 104 6.18 -7.08 -0.80
N MET A 105 5.57 -5.89 -0.84
CA MET A 105 5.10 -5.28 -2.08
C MET A 105 4.78 -3.80 -1.89
N THR A 106 4.70 -3.09 -3.03
CA THR A 106 4.09 -1.77 -3.12
C THR A 106 3.15 -1.71 -4.32
N ALA A 107 2.05 -0.96 -4.21
CA ALA A 107 1.15 -0.67 -5.33
C ALA A 107 1.65 0.56 -6.08
N PHE A 108 2.10 0.39 -7.31
CA PHE A 108 2.63 1.46 -8.15
C PHE A 108 1.55 2.03 -9.07
N LEU A 109 1.32 3.32 -8.97
CA LEU A 109 0.48 4.08 -9.89
C LEU A 109 1.36 4.82 -10.90
N ASP A 110 1.50 4.26 -12.11
CA ASP A 110 2.29 4.88 -13.17
C ASP A 110 1.63 6.20 -13.63
N ALA A 111 2.27 7.31 -13.31
CA ALA A 111 1.78 8.66 -13.65
C ALA A 111 1.68 8.89 -15.16
N ASN A 112 2.54 8.25 -15.97
CA ASN A 112 2.48 8.36 -17.43
C ASN A 112 1.20 7.69 -17.93
N LYS A 113 0.91 6.48 -17.45
CA LYS A 113 -0.34 5.75 -17.80
C LYS A 113 -1.58 6.47 -17.30
N LEU A 114 -1.53 7.03 -16.11
CA LEU A 114 -2.63 7.84 -15.59
C LEU A 114 -2.87 9.08 -16.46
N THR A 115 -1.80 9.73 -16.94
CA THR A 115 -1.89 10.88 -17.83
C THR A 115 -2.49 10.51 -19.20
N GLU A 116 -2.12 9.36 -19.78
CA GLU A 116 -2.70 8.82 -21.02
C GLU A 116 -4.24 8.64 -20.89
N ILE A 117 -4.74 8.33 -19.70
CA ILE A 117 -6.18 8.21 -19.42
C ILE A 117 -6.83 9.57 -19.18
N LEU A 118 -6.16 10.45 -18.45
CA LEU A 118 -6.72 11.72 -17.99
C LEU A 118 -6.83 12.75 -19.12
N VAL A 119 -5.83 12.85 -20.00
CA VAL A 119 -5.82 13.85 -21.08
C VAL A 119 -7.05 13.75 -21.99
N PRO A 120 -7.44 12.59 -22.53
CA PRO A 120 -8.66 12.45 -23.33
C PRO A 120 -9.95 12.85 -22.55
N VAL A 121 -10.00 12.57 -21.24
CA VAL A 121 -11.14 12.98 -20.40
C VAL A 121 -11.24 14.50 -20.32
N VAL A 122 -10.12 15.18 -20.12
CA VAL A 122 -10.09 16.66 -20.10
C VAL A 122 -10.46 17.25 -21.46
N ASP A 123 -9.93 16.70 -22.54
CA ASP A 123 -10.23 17.16 -23.92
C ASP A 123 -11.73 17.02 -24.25
N ASP A 124 -12.37 15.94 -23.87
CA ASP A 124 -13.81 15.73 -24.05
C ASP A 124 -14.62 16.75 -23.24
N LEU A 125 -14.25 16.98 -21.98
CA LEU A 125 -14.93 17.96 -21.11
C LEU A 125 -14.81 19.39 -21.68
N VAL A 126 -13.63 19.78 -22.16
CA VAL A 126 -13.39 21.10 -22.78
C VAL A 126 -14.20 21.24 -24.07
N ALA A 127 -14.37 20.15 -24.83
CA ALA A 127 -15.18 20.12 -26.04
C ALA A 127 -16.70 20.01 -25.78
N GLY A 128 -17.13 20.01 -24.51
CA GLY A 128 -18.54 19.86 -24.13
C GLY A 128 -19.11 18.47 -24.38
N LYS A 129 -18.24 17.47 -24.52
CA LYS A 129 -18.63 16.06 -24.71
C LYS A 129 -18.67 15.33 -23.37
N THR A 130 -19.35 14.19 -23.36
CA THR A 130 -19.31 13.26 -22.22
C THR A 130 -18.07 12.37 -22.37
N PRO A 131 -17.12 12.37 -21.39
CA PRO A 131 -15.97 11.49 -21.43
C PRO A 131 -16.37 10.01 -21.39
N ALA A 132 -15.52 9.15 -21.99
CA ALA A 132 -15.67 7.72 -21.90
C ALA A 132 -15.47 7.23 -20.47
N SER A 133 -16.34 6.34 -20.01
CA SER A 133 -16.26 5.66 -18.70
C SER A 133 -16.34 4.15 -18.89
N ASP A 134 -15.77 3.37 -17.99
CA ASP A 134 -15.84 1.91 -17.99
C ASP A 134 -16.67 1.35 -16.83
N THR A 135 -16.99 2.19 -15.87
CA THR A 135 -17.83 1.82 -14.72
C THR A 135 -18.53 3.04 -14.11
N THR A 136 -19.25 2.82 -13.03
CA THR A 136 -19.80 3.86 -12.18
C THR A 136 -19.33 3.66 -10.74
N TYR A 137 -19.14 4.75 -10.01
CA TYR A 137 -18.84 4.77 -8.58
C TYR A 137 -19.93 5.57 -7.85
N ASN A 138 -20.63 4.94 -6.91
CA ASN A 138 -21.62 5.62 -6.07
C ASN A 138 -20.90 6.44 -4.98
N ASN A 139 -21.08 7.77 -5.02
CA ASN A 139 -20.46 8.70 -4.07
C ASN A 139 -21.33 8.96 -2.82
N GLY A 140 -22.40 8.18 -2.65
CA GLY A 140 -23.40 8.35 -1.58
C GLY A 140 -24.57 9.27 -1.94
N VAL A 141 -24.52 9.94 -3.11
CA VAL A 141 -25.56 10.83 -3.62
C VAL A 141 -26.08 10.36 -4.99
N PHE A 142 -25.17 10.00 -5.89
CA PHE A 142 -25.48 9.49 -7.23
C PHE A 142 -24.32 8.62 -7.76
N ASP A 143 -24.62 7.88 -8.84
CA ASP A 143 -23.62 7.07 -9.54
C ASP A 143 -22.78 7.95 -10.50
N VAL A 144 -21.51 8.12 -10.19
CA VAL A 144 -20.56 8.91 -10.97
C VAL A 144 -19.97 8.04 -12.09
N PRO A 145 -20.10 8.44 -13.38
CA PRO A 145 -19.35 7.79 -14.45
C PRO A 145 -17.85 7.83 -14.16
N THR A 146 -17.21 6.68 -14.19
CA THR A 146 -15.83 6.54 -13.72
C THR A 146 -14.98 5.85 -14.76
N LYS A 147 -13.78 6.38 -14.99
CA LYS A 147 -12.70 5.71 -15.74
C LYS A 147 -11.73 5.12 -14.72
N THR A 148 -11.53 3.81 -14.79
CA THR A 148 -10.65 3.10 -13.84
C THR A 148 -9.23 2.96 -14.37
N TYR A 149 -8.30 2.83 -13.43
CA TYR A 149 -6.90 2.49 -13.66
C TYR A 149 -6.47 1.47 -12.60
N ASP A 150 -5.91 0.35 -13.02
CA ASP A 150 -5.41 -0.67 -12.12
C ASP A 150 -3.93 -0.42 -11.82
N PRO A 151 -3.53 -0.31 -10.53
CA PRO A 151 -2.13 -0.17 -10.16
C PRO A 151 -1.35 -1.44 -10.49
N TYR A 152 -0.04 -1.30 -10.75
CA TYR A 152 0.88 -2.42 -10.79
C TYR A 152 1.26 -2.83 -9.37
N LEU A 153 1.23 -4.12 -9.09
CA LEU A 153 1.79 -4.66 -7.86
C LEU A 153 3.27 -4.93 -8.12
N ILE A 154 4.12 -4.22 -7.39
CA ILE A 154 5.57 -4.35 -7.45
C ILE A 154 6.04 -5.16 -6.25
N ASP A 155 6.77 -6.23 -6.50
CA ASP A 155 7.44 -7.07 -5.51
C ASP A 155 8.90 -7.33 -5.94
N LYS A 156 9.61 -8.18 -5.21
CA LYS A 156 11.03 -8.48 -5.51
C LYS A 156 11.25 -9.14 -6.87
N ASP A 157 10.24 -9.83 -7.41
CA ASP A 157 10.38 -10.62 -8.65
C ASP A 157 10.16 -9.75 -9.90
N ASN A 158 9.52 -8.58 -9.76
CA ASN A 158 9.19 -7.70 -10.87
C ASN A 158 9.65 -6.24 -10.68
N VAL A 159 10.46 -5.95 -9.68
CA VAL A 159 10.96 -4.59 -9.38
C VAL A 159 11.59 -3.89 -10.59
N ASN A 160 12.19 -4.63 -11.53
CA ASN A 160 12.77 -4.09 -12.76
C ASN A 160 11.75 -3.38 -13.65
N TYR A 161 10.46 -3.66 -13.51
CA TYR A 161 9.42 -2.90 -14.19
C TYR A 161 9.54 -1.38 -13.97
N LEU A 162 9.96 -0.95 -12.77
CA LEU A 162 10.17 0.48 -12.47
C LEU A 162 11.31 1.11 -13.29
N VAL A 163 12.30 0.30 -13.68
CA VAL A 163 13.38 0.72 -14.60
C VAL A 163 12.88 0.73 -16.04
N ASP A 164 12.14 -0.31 -16.45
CA ASP A 164 11.63 -0.46 -17.80
C ASP A 164 10.69 0.69 -18.23
N VAL A 165 9.89 1.21 -17.26
CA VAL A 165 9.00 2.37 -17.49
C VAL A 165 9.69 3.72 -17.25
N GLY A 166 10.97 3.73 -16.88
CA GLY A 166 11.76 4.95 -16.64
C GLY A 166 11.38 5.71 -15.38
N PHE A 167 10.76 5.04 -14.41
CA PHE A 167 10.43 5.65 -13.11
C PHE A 167 11.67 5.79 -12.22
N TYR A 168 12.54 4.79 -12.24
CA TYR A 168 13.87 4.81 -11.63
C TYR A 168 14.92 4.33 -12.62
N THR A 169 16.19 4.66 -12.35
CA THR A 169 17.34 4.04 -13.00
C THR A 169 17.76 2.78 -12.24
N ASP A 170 18.44 1.87 -12.92
CA ASP A 170 19.00 0.67 -12.29
C ASP A 170 19.97 1.05 -11.15
N ALA A 171 20.79 2.10 -11.34
CA ALA A 171 21.71 2.59 -10.33
C ALA A 171 21.02 3.13 -9.05
N GLU A 172 19.82 3.68 -9.14
CA GLU A 172 19.06 4.14 -7.97
C GLU A 172 18.52 2.96 -7.16
N ILE A 173 18.08 1.91 -7.85
CA ILE A 173 17.50 0.73 -7.21
C ILE A 173 18.57 -0.17 -6.61
N ASN A 174 19.64 -0.47 -7.38
CA ASN A 174 20.64 -1.49 -7.08
C ASN A 174 22.01 -0.92 -6.62
N GLY A 175 22.14 0.40 -6.61
CA GLY A 175 23.38 1.12 -6.26
C GLY A 175 23.61 1.40 -4.79
#